data_9116fcb4abc0a5292230a297e1c8bb14
#
_entry.id   9116fcb4abc0a5292230a297e1c8bb14
#
_cell.length_a   1.000
_cell.length_b   1.000
_cell.length_c   1.000
_cell.angle_alpha   90.00
_cell.angle_beta   90.00
_cell.angle_gamma   90.00
#
_symmetry.space_group_name_H-M   'P 1'
#
loop_
_entity.id
_entity.type
_entity.pdbx_description
1 polymer ?
#
loop_
_entity_poly.entity_id
_entity_poly.type
_entity_poly.pdbx_seq_one_letter_code
_entity_poly.pdbx_strand_id
1 'polypeptide(L)'
;MKFQRRTALQVALVSCLAFTFVLLIAPGIVSAQEQKTAAPKPAQTPTPEPAQQGTEVEGPVVVNTDLITLTVTVTDTYGRYISGLDKKAFKIFEDKVEQEIEFFSDDDTPVSVGVIFDVSGSMNGEKIRKAREALSRFIQTSHDSDEYFLIAFNSRAQLLLDKTRDGDAVLDKLTFVEAKSNTALYDACYLGVEKVTRGAHPKRALLLISDGQDNNSRYTFSEVRRLLKESDVVLYSVGILGGNDPGSSLGMEGQAILDELSAVSGGKAFFPNTAAEMDELFERIALELRHQYAIGYRPKNFKNDGKWHKLKVKVTPPRGLPRLFLRSREGYYAITNPR
;
A
#
# COMPACT_ATOMS: atom_id res chain seq x y z
N MET A 1 15.27 -27.33 61.64
CA MET A 1 14.21 -26.65 62.34
C MET A 1 13.20 -26.28 61.30
N LYS A 2 12.17 -27.06 61.03
CA LYS A 2 10.80 -27.16 61.66
C LYS A 2 10.10 -25.81 61.72
N PHE A 3 9.09 -25.60 60.88
CA PHE A 3 7.68 -25.40 61.13
C PHE A 3 7.03 -25.10 59.75
N GLN A 4 6.23 -25.87 59.16
CA GLN A 4 4.92 -26.54 59.33
C GLN A 4 3.74 -25.57 59.41
N ARG A 5 2.86 -25.66 58.33
CA ARG A 5 1.38 -25.78 58.32
C ARG A 5 0.58 -24.49 58.61
N ARG A 6 -0.52 -24.20 57.98
CA ARG A 6 -1.77 -24.91 57.55
C ARG A 6 -2.68 -23.97 56.80
N THR A 7 -3.31 -24.42 55.74
CA THR A 7 -4.74 -24.65 55.45
C THR A 7 -5.73 -23.49 55.61
N ALA A 8 -6.54 -23.24 54.54
CA ALA A 8 -8.00 -23.51 54.48
C ALA A 8 -8.57 -23.10 53.13
N LEU A 9 -9.08 -23.98 52.49
CA LEU A 9 -10.29 -24.29 51.73
C LEU A 9 -11.50 -23.43 52.10
N GLN A 10 -12.10 -22.68 51.17
CA GLN A 10 -13.51 -22.34 51.20
C GLN A 10 -14.11 -22.39 49.78
N VAL A 11 -14.96 -23.39 49.62
CA VAL A 11 -15.95 -23.60 48.57
C VAL A 11 -17.14 -22.70 48.87
N ALA A 12 -17.60 -21.94 47.89
CA ALA A 12 -18.94 -21.36 47.92
C ALA A 12 -19.64 -21.56 46.57
N LEU A 13 -20.58 -22.43 46.58
CA LEU A 13 -21.61 -22.74 45.61
C LEU A 13 -22.71 -21.69 45.69
N VAL A 14 -23.11 -21.03 44.61
CA VAL A 14 -24.42 -20.39 44.44
C VAL A 14 -24.78 -20.44 42.96
N SER A 15 -25.53 -21.38 42.52
CA SER A 15 -27.00 -21.36 42.28
C SER A 15 -27.40 -20.70 40.94
N CYS A 16 -27.84 -21.58 40.04
CA CYS A 16 -28.60 -21.33 38.81
C CYS A 16 -29.83 -20.43 39.05
N LEU A 17 -30.09 -19.52 38.13
CA LEU A 17 -31.45 -19.04 37.83
C LEU A 17 -31.59 -18.90 36.32
N ALA A 18 -32.31 -19.87 35.76
CA ALA A 18 -32.80 -19.85 34.40
C ALA A 18 -34.01 -18.91 34.31
N PHE A 19 -33.96 -17.92 33.45
CA PHE A 19 -35.12 -17.13 33.05
C PHE A 19 -35.51 -17.53 31.63
N THR A 20 -36.54 -18.34 31.52
CA THR A 20 -37.26 -18.65 30.30
C THR A 20 -38.20 -17.50 29.96
N PHE A 21 -37.95 -16.83 28.84
CA PHE A 21 -38.87 -15.84 28.27
C PHE A 21 -39.72 -16.53 27.20
N VAL A 22 -40.99 -16.73 27.47
CA VAL A 22 -41.99 -17.22 26.54
C VAL A 22 -42.46 -16.07 25.65
N LEU A 23 -42.25 -16.17 24.35
CA LEU A 23 -42.73 -15.22 23.36
C LEU A 23 -44.09 -15.67 22.83
N LEU A 24 -45.15 -14.98 23.20
CA LEU A 24 -46.51 -15.14 22.67
C LEU A 24 -46.58 -14.49 21.25
N ILE A 25 -46.84 -15.30 20.25
CA ILE A 25 -47.16 -14.86 18.88
C ILE A 25 -48.67 -14.77 18.75
N ALA A 26 -49.19 -13.56 18.51
CA ALA A 26 -50.58 -13.32 18.13
C ALA A 26 -50.69 -13.21 16.61
N PRO A 27 -51.64 -13.86 15.92
CA PRO A 27 -51.84 -13.71 14.49
C PRO A 27 -52.70 -12.49 14.17
N GLY A 28 -52.12 -11.50 13.47
CA GLY A 28 -52.89 -10.36 12.95
C GLY A 28 -53.54 -10.75 11.62
N ILE A 29 -54.85 -10.63 11.59
CA ILE A 29 -55.72 -10.82 10.40
C ILE A 29 -55.57 -9.58 9.48
N VAL A 30 -55.07 -9.78 8.28
CA VAL A 30 -55.04 -8.74 7.22
C VAL A 30 -56.33 -8.91 6.39
N SER A 31 -57.21 -7.90 6.50
CA SER A 31 -58.43 -7.75 5.67
C SER A 31 -58.08 -7.18 4.30
N ALA A 32 -58.37 -7.92 3.25
CA ALA A 32 -58.25 -7.46 1.87
C ALA A 32 -59.48 -6.62 1.50
N GLN A 33 -59.26 -5.34 1.15
CA GLN A 33 -60.26 -4.53 0.48
C GLN A 33 -60.13 -4.61 -1.01
N GLU A 34 -61.14 -5.16 -1.66
CA GLU A 34 -61.37 -5.13 -3.11
C GLU A 34 -61.59 -3.67 -3.59
N GLN A 35 -60.71 -3.14 -4.39
CA GLN A 35 -60.93 -1.93 -5.16
C GLN A 35 -61.45 -2.23 -6.57
N LYS A 36 -62.68 -1.84 -6.78
CA LYS A 36 -63.48 -1.97 -8.01
C LYS A 36 -62.86 -1.14 -9.13
N THR A 37 -62.39 -1.76 -10.18
CA THR A 37 -61.88 -1.16 -11.42
C THR A 37 -62.99 -0.49 -12.21
N ALA A 38 -62.86 0.80 -12.47
CA ALA A 38 -63.68 1.52 -13.44
C ALA A 38 -63.00 1.48 -14.84
N ALA A 39 -63.77 1.23 -15.88
CA ALA A 39 -63.32 1.12 -17.26
C ALA A 39 -62.83 2.45 -17.83
N PRO A 40 -61.80 2.46 -18.69
CA PRO A 40 -61.28 3.70 -19.29
C PRO A 40 -62.09 4.11 -20.53
N LYS A 41 -62.37 5.43 -20.64
CA LYS A 41 -62.97 6.13 -21.76
C LYS A 41 -61.95 6.19 -22.93
N PRO A 42 -62.38 6.09 -24.21
CA PRO A 42 -61.45 6.09 -25.33
C PRO A 42 -60.77 7.46 -25.52
N ALA A 43 -59.42 7.41 -25.64
CA ALA A 43 -58.58 8.55 -25.92
C ALA A 43 -58.70 9.00 -27.40
N GLN A 44 -58.81 10.27 -27.58
CA GLN A 44 -58.74 10.94 -28.88
C GLN A 44 -57.28 11.00 -29.34
N THR A 45 -57.05 10.66 -30.62
CA THR A 45 -55.75 10.72 -31.30
C THR A 45 -55.33 12.19 -31.50
N PRO A 46 -54.16 12.65 -31.03
CA PRO A 46 -53.65 13.95 -31.45
C PRO A 46 -52.90 13.83 -32.78
N THR A 47 -53.15 14.81 -33.63
CA THR A 47 -52.50 15.11 -34.90
C THR A 47 -51.00 15.31 -34.74
N PRO A 48 -50.12 14.83 -35.65
CA PRO A 48 -48.69 15.02 -35.54
C PRO A 48 -48.26 16.44 -35.83
N GLU A 49 -47.65 17.11 -34.88
CA GLU A 49 -46.92 18.37 -34.99
C GLU A 49 -45.54 18.11 -35.62
N PRO A 50 -44.97 19.04 -36.41
CA PRO A 50 -43.74 18.78 -37.17
C PRO A 50 -42.51 18.65 -36.26
N ALA A 51 -41.69 17.69 -36.61
CA ALA A 51 -40.45 17.34 -35.92
C ALA A 51 -39.52 18.55 -35.72
N GLN A 52 -39.30 18.90 -34.45
CA GLN A 52 -38.14 19.70 -34.06
C GLN A 52 -36.89 18.80 -34.13
N GLN A 53 -35.90 19.29 -34.85
CA GLN A 53 -34.59 18.67 -34.97
C GLN A 53 -34.01 18.36 -33.57
N GLY A 54 -33.83 17.10 -33.32
CA GLY A 54 -33.20 16.63 -32.08
C GLY A 54 -31.77 17.13 -31.99
N THR A 55 -31.51 17.92 -30.96
CA THR A 55 -30.15 18.04 -30.40
C THR A 55 -29.68 16.66 -30.02
N GLU A 56 -28.64 16.18 -30.69
CA GLU A 56 -27.91 15.00 -30.26
C GLU A 56 -27.47 15.21 -28.80
N VAL A 57 -28.09 14.47 -27.89
CA VAL A 57 -27.61 14.34 -26.52
C VAL A 57 -26.34 13.52 -26.65
N GLU A 58 -25.20 14.20 -26.65
CA GLU A 58 -23.92 13.51 -26.45
C GLU A 58 -24.07 12.66 -25.18
N GLY A 59 -24.07 11.34 -25.37
CA GLY A 59 -23.99 10.40 -24.28
C GLY A 59 -22.75 10.70 -23.41
N PRO A 60 -22.72 10.26 -22.17
CA PRO A 60 -21.59 10.53 -21.31
C PRO A 60 -20.31 10.09 -22.04
N VAL A 61 -19.45 11.06 -22.36
CA VAL A 61 -18.11 10.80 -22.89
C VAL A 61 -17.38 10.02 -21.80
N VAL A 62 -17.30 8.69 -21.96
CA VAL A 62 -16.44 7.86 -21.14
C VAL A 62 -15.00 8.24 -21.52
N VAL A 63 -14.46 9.21 -20.81
CA VAL A 63 -13.05 9.54 -20.89
C VAL A 63 -12.31 8.37 -20.29
N ASN A 64 -11.84 7.47 -21.12
CA ASN A 64 -10.91 6.40 -20.74
C ASN A 64 -9.60 7.10 -20.38
N THR A 65 -9.38 7.32 -19.10
CA THR A 65 -8.22 8.03 -18.58
C THR A 65 -7.05 7.04 -18.47
N ASP A 66 -6.35 6.81 -19.57
CA ASP A 66 -5.08 6.09 -19.59
C ASP A 66 -3.93 6.99 -19.09
N LEU A 67 -4.15 7.67 -17.95
CA LEU A 67 -3.14 8.51 -17.32
C LEU A 67 -2.13 7.60 -16.61
N ILE A 68 -0.90 7.64 -17.09
CA ILE A 68 0.22 6.95 -16.44
C ILE A 68 0.82 7.91 -15.41
N THR A 69 0.75 7.52 -14.14
CA THR A 69 1.32 8.27 -13.03
C THR A 69 2.69 7.72 -12.63
N LEU A 70 3.58 8.62 -12.24
CA LEU A 70 4.94 8.32 -11.79
C LEU A 70 5.22 9.03 -10.48
N THR A 71 5.67 8.30 -9.51
CA THR A 71 6.29 8.85 -8.30
C THR A 71 7.77 9.05 -8.56
N VAL A 72 8.27 10.26 -8.34
CA VAL A 72 9.65 10.64 -8.67
C VAL A 72 10.31 11.26 -7.45
N THR A 73 11.43 10.67 -7.00
CA THR A 73 12.31 11.23 -5.97
C THR A 73 13.48 11.93 -6.64
N VAL A 74 13.78 13.15 -6.23
CA VAL A 74 14.95 13.92 -6.70
C VAL A 74 15.86 14.22 -5.53
N THR A 75 17.17 13.93 -5.69
CA THR A 75 18.19 14.23 -4.68
C THR A 75 19.39 14.94 -5.31
N ASP A 76 20.14 15.68 -4.48
CA ASP A 76 21.42 16.24 -4.85
C ASP A 76 22.57 15.22 -4.68
N THR A 77 23.80 15.67 -4.91
CA THR A 77 25.03 14.86 -4.75
C THR A 77 25.29 14.43 -3.29
N TYR A 78 24.65 15.07 -2.33
CA TYR A 78 24.76 14.74 -0.91
C TYR A 78 23.59 13.85 -0.42
N GLY A 79 22.69 13.48 -1.31
CA GLY A 79 21.52 12.67 -0.99
C GLY A 79 20.38 13.44 -0.31
N ARG A 80 20.42 14.80 -0.32
CA ARG A 80 19.33 15.62 0.21
C ARG A 80 18.20 15.70 -0.81
N TYR A 81 16.97 15.59 -0.34
CA TYR A 81 15.78 15.70 -1.19
C TYR A 81 15.63 17.12 -1.74
N ILE A 82 15.29 17.23 -3.00
CA ILE A 82 15.07 18.51 -3.67
C ILE A 82 13.60 18.59 -4.05
N SER A 83 12.87 19.49 -3.39
CA SER A 83 11.48 19.88 -3.68
C SER A 83 11.43 21.25 -4.34
N GLY A 84 10.23 21.68 -4.79
CA GLY A 84 10.03 23.00 -5.38
C GLY A 84 10.59 23.17 -6.78
N LEU A 85 10.88 22.08 -7.50
CA LEU A 85 11.25 22.15 -8.92
C LEU A 85 9.99 22.32 -9.79
N ASP A 86 10.04 23.26 -10.75
CA ASP A 86 8.97 23.46 -11.71
C ASP A 86 8.77 22.24 -12.64
N LYS A 87 7.54 22.01 -13.07
CA LYS A 87 7.18 21.03 -14.12
C LYS A 87 8.13 21.08 -15.32
N LYS A 88 8.57 22.28 -15.71
CA LYS A 88 9.49 22.50 -16.85
C LYS A 88 10.88 21.89 -16.66
N ALA A 89 11.28 21.61 -15.42
CA ALA A 89 12.56 20.94 -15.14
C ALA A 89 12.52 19.46 -15.52
N PHE A 90 11.34 18.86 -15.69
CA PHE A 90 11.17 17.45 -15.95
C PHE A 90 10.83 17.16 -17.40
N LYS A 91 11.34 16.04 -17.90
CA LYS A 91 10.99 15.45 -19.20
C LYS A 91 10.78 13.96 -19.02
N ILE A 92 9.68 13.45 -19.58
CA ILE A 92 9.35 12.02 -19.58
C ILE A 92 9.54 11.46 -20.98
N PHE A 93 10.13 10.28 -21.06
CA PHE A 93 10.29 9.53 -22.31
C PHE A 93 9.69 8.15 -22.11
N GLU A 94 8.78 7.75 -22.98
CA GLU A 94 8.28 6.38 -23.11
C GLU A 94 8.84 5.79 -24.41
N ASP A 95 9.51 4.65 -24.34
CA ASP A 95 10.16 3.99 -25.47
C ASP A 95 11.01 4.95 -26.34
N LYS A 96 11.69 5.90 -25.68
CA LYS A 96 12.50 6.98 -26.26
C LYS A 96 11.70 8.15 -26.88
N VAL A 97 10.37 8.11 -26.89
CA VAL A 97 9.50 9.20 -27.37
C VAL A 97 9.18 10.12 -26.21
N GLU A 98 9.43 11.44 -26.38
CA GLU A 98 9.11 12.46 -25.36
C GLU A 98 7.57 12.59 -25.22
N GLN A 99 7.11 12.50 -23.98
CA GLN A 99 5.69 12.61 -23.59
C GLN A 99 5.44 13.98 -22.95
N GLU A 100 4.22 14.49 -23.12
CA GLU A 100 3.79 15.72 -22.50
C GLU A 100 3.29 15.43 -21.07
N ILE A 101 3.80 16.17 -20.08
CA ILE A 101 3.36 16.06 -18.70
C ILE A 101 2.02 16.78 -18.59
N GLU A 102 0.94 16.06 -18.27
CA GLU A 102 -0.39 16.62 -18.06
C GLU A 102 -0.65 16.98 -16.60
N PHE A 103 -0.24 16.11 -15.68
CA PHE A 103 -0.36 16.30 -14.24
C PHE A 103 1.02 16.44 -13.59
N PHE A 104 1.12 17.38 -12.67
CA PHE A 104 2.35 17.60 -11.89
C PHE A 104 1.98 18.14 -10.51
N SER A 105 2.51 17.53 -9.47
CA SER A 105 2.41 18.01 -8.10
C SER A 105 3.70 17.67 -7.35
N ASP A 106 4.14 18.61 -6.50
CA ASP A 106 5.20 18.44 -5.49
C ASP A 106 4.65 18.71 -4.07
N ASP A 107 3.33 18.70 -3.94
CA ASP A 107 2.66 18.92 -2.67
C ASP A 107 2.98 17.83 -1.65
N ASP A 108 3.11 18.22 -0.40
CA ASP A 108 3.16 17.32 0.75
C ASP A 108 1.77 16.71 0.98
N THR A 109 1.43 15.71 0.17
CA THR A 109 0.14 15.04 0.22
C THR A 109 0.25 13.74 1.01
N PRO A 110 -0.80 13.35 1.74
CA PRO A 110 -0.82 12.10 2.48
C PRO A 110 -0.57 10.88 1.60
N VAL A 111 -0.01 9.85 2.21
CA VAL A 111 0.38 8.58 1.57
C VAL A 111 -0.41 7.43 2.18
N SER A 112 -0.80 6.45 1.36
CA SER A 112 -1.24 5.15 1.85
C SER A 112 -0.02 4.24 2.01
N VAL A 113 0.30 3.87 3.25
CA VAL A 113 1.50 3.09 3.62
C VAL A 113 1.10 1.69 4.04
N GLY A 114 1.59 0.68 3.33
CA GLY A 114 1.50 -0.71 3.76
C GLY A 114 2.76 -1.12 4.52
N VAL A 115 2.67 -1.34 5.82
CA VAL A 115 3.76 -1.90 6.63
C VAL A 115 3.73 -3.41 6.52
N ILE A 116 4.81 -4.01 6.00
CA ILE A 116 5.01 -5.45 5.88
C ILE A 116 6.11 -5.83 6.85
N PHE A 117 5.75 -6.50 7.93
CA PHE A 117 6.63 -6.76 9.05
C PHE A 117 6.93 -8.25 9.21
N ASP A 118 8.19 -8.60 9.10
CA ASP A 118 8.67 -9.96 9.28
C ASP A 118 8.66 -10.37 10.75
N VAL A 119 7.96 -11.45 11.05
CA VAL A 119 7.90 -12.08 12.36
C VAL A 119 8.29 -13.56 12.28
N SER A 120 9.18 -13.90 11.34
CA SER A 120 9.79 -15.23 11.22
C SER A 120 10.81 -15.48 12.33
N GLY A 121 11.27 -16.73 12.42
CA GLY A 121 12.21 -17.14 13.48
C GLY A 121 13.55 -16.42 13.44
N SER A 122 14.00 -15.96 12.28
CA SER A 122 15.25 -15.19 12.10
C SER A 122 15.17 -13.77 12.66
N MET A 123 13.94 -13.23 12.84
CA MET A 123 13.66 -11.91 13.38
C MET A 123 13.47 -11.87 14.91
N ASN A 124 13.90 -12.92 15.62
CA ASN A 124 13.69 -13.04 17.07
C ASN A 124 14.45 -11.99 17.91
N GLY A 125 14.03 -11.84 19.16
CA GLY A 125 14.75 -11.11 20.22
C GLY A 125 14.97 -9.63 19.92
N GLU A 126 16.22 -9.21 19.88
CA GLU A 126 16.60 -7.81 19.76
C GLU A 126 16.28 -7.20 18.39
N LYS A 127 16.33 -8.02 17.33
CA LYS A 127 16.02 -7.56 15.96
C LYS A 127 14.59 -7.03 15.85
N ILE A 128 13.60 -7.82 16.27
CA ILE A 128 12.19 -7.43 16.20
C ILE A 128 11.90 -6.22 17.09
N ARG A 129 12.56 -6.13 18.27
CA ARG A 129 12.41 -4.97 19.16
C ARG A 129 12.93 -3.70 18.51
N LYS A 130 14.16 -3.72 17.97
CA LYS A 130 14.75 -2.56 17.27
C LYS A 130 13.92 -2.15 16.05
N ALA A 131 13.42 -3.12 15.29
CA ALA A 131 12.54 -2.84 14.14
C ALA A 131 11.25 -2.13 14.55
N ARG A 132 10.64 -2.52 15.67
CA ARG A 132 9.44 -1.84 16.21
C ARG A 132 9.74 -0.43 16.69
N GLU A 133 10.86 -0.22 17.40
CA GLU A 133 11.29 1.09 17.88
C GLU A 133 11.52 2.04 16.69
N ALA A 134 12.21 1.57 15.65
CA ALA A 134 12.46 2.35 14.45
C ALA A 134 11.17 2.64 13.66
N LEU A 135 10.24 1.68 13.56
CA LEU A 135 8.92 1.90 12.96
C LEU A 135 8.13 2.98 13.71
N SER A 136 8.26 3.04 15.04
CA SER A 136 7.65 4.13 15.83
C SER A 136 8.18 5.51 15.41
N ARG A 137 9.48 5.63 15.12
CA ARG A 137 10.08 6.85 14.57
C ARG A 137 9.49 7.23 13.22
N PHE A 138 9.36 6.24 12.32
CA PHE A 138 8.72 6.46 11.02
C PHE A 138 7.32 7.06 11.18
N ILE A 139 6.47 6.44 12.02
CA ILE A 139 5.10 6.88 12.25
C ILE A 139 5.05 8.28 12.85
N GLN A 140 5.92 8.59 13.84
CA GLN A 140 5.98 9.92 14.46
C GLN A 140 6.43 11.03 13.49
N THR A 141 7.17 10.68 12.44
CA THR A 141 7.68 11.63 11.43
C THR A 141 6.75 11.72 10.22
N SER A 142 5.83 10.78 10.07
CA SER A 142 4.87 10.71 8.97
C SER A 142 3.83 11.82 9.05
N HIS A 143 3.06 12.01 7.98
CA HIS A 143 2.00 13.02 7.92
C HIS A 143 0.78 12.54 8.73
N ASP A 144 0.14 13.43 9.52
CA ASP A 144 -1.01 13.11 10.39
C ASP A 144 -2.20 12.50 9.63
N SER A 145 -2.30 12.74 8.32
CA SER A 145 -3.35 12.19 7.46
C SER A 145 -2.91 10.95 6.69
N ASP A 146 -1.71 10.42 6.92
CA ASP A 146 -1.28 9.16 6.32
C ASP A 146 -2.18 8.00 6.74
N GLU A 147 -2.38 7.06 5.82
CA GLU A 147 -3.17 5.87 6.04
C GLU A 147 -2.25 4.65 6.11
N TYR A 148 -2.48 3.78 7.10
CA TYR A 148 -1.66 2.61 7.33
C TYR A 148 -2.43 1.32 7.15
N PHE A 149 -1.74 0.32 6.60
CA PHE A 149 -2.10 -1.10 6.61
C PHE A 149 -0.99 -1.86 7.30
N LEU A 150 -1.30 -2.84 8.11
CA LEU A 150 -0.29 -3.69 8.76
C LEU A 150 -0.45 -5.13 8.34
N ILE A 151 0.59 -5.67 7.74
CA ILE A 151 0.73 -7.08 7.40
C ILE A 151 1.91 -7.63 8.20
N ALA A 152 1.67 -8.65 9.00
CA ALA A 152 2.76 -9.43 9.58
C ALA A 152 2.87 -10.77 8.85
N PHE A 153 4.07 -11.30 8.73
CA PHE A 153 4.28 -12.58 8.07
C PHE A 153 5.33 -13.43 8.77
N ASN A 154 5.06 -14.71 8.76
CA ASN A 154 5.97 -15.81 9.07
C ASN A 154 5.70 -16.92 8.05
N SER A 155 5.27 -18.12 8.45
CA SER A 155 4.84 -19.17 7.51
C SER A 155 3.70 -18.78 6.59
N ARG A 156 3.02 -17.67 6.84
CA ARG A 156 1.96 -17.07 6.03
C ARG A 156 1.84 -15.57 6.27
N ALA A 157 1.40 -14.83 5.26
CA ALA A 157 1.06 -13.44 5.39
C ALA A 157 -0.33 -13.26 6.04
N GLN A 158 -0.46 -12.29 6.96
CA GLN A 158 -1.70 -11.96 7.66
C GLN A 158 -1.89 -10.46 7.73
N LEU A 159 -3.05 -9.98 7.31
CA LEU A 159 -3.46 -8.60 7.53
C LEU A 159 -3.87 -8.45 9.01
N LEU A 160 -3.06 -7.74 9.78
CA LEU A 160 -3.32 -7.49 11.20
C LEU A 160 -4.15 -6.23 11.42
N LEU A 161 -4.01 -5.25 10.53
CA LEU A 161 -4.74 -3.99 10.57
C LEU A 161 -5.05 -3.54 9.16
N ASP A 162 -6.31 -3.28 8.88
CA ASP A 162 -6.79 -2.74 7.60
C ASP A 162 -7.18 -1.29 7.81
N LYS A 163 -6.68 -0.40 6.98
CA LYS A 163 -6.98 1.04 6.92
C LYS A 163 -7.13 1.76 8.27
N THR A 164 -6.04 2.36 8.74
CA THR A 164 -6.09 3.25 9.90
C THR A 164 -5.27 4.52 9.65
N ARG A 165 -5.66 5.62 10.30
CA ARG A 165 -4.81 6.81 10.44
C ARG A 165 -4.15 6.88 11.81
N ASP A 166 -4.50 5.94 12.68
CA ASP A 166 -3.94 5.81 14.00
C ASP A 166 -2.65 4.97 13.92
N GLY A 167 -1.52 5.67 13.94
CA GLY A 167 -0.20 5.03 13.92
C GLY A 167 0.10 4.24 15.20
N ASP A 168 -0.43 4.66 16.35
CA ASP A 168 -0.25 3.93 17.60
C ASP A 168 -0.94 2.56 17.55
N ALA A 169 -2.09 2.47 16.88
CA ALA A 169 -2.76 1.18 16.65
C ALA A 169 -1.89 0.19 15.85
N VAL A 170 -1.02 0.68 14.96
CA VAL A 170 -0.06 -0.17 14.21
C VAL A 170 0.98 -0.74 15.18
N LEU A 171 1.54 0.09 16.06
CA LEU A 171 2.56 -0.31 17.04
C LEU A 171 1.99 -1.27 18.08
N ASP A 172 0.80 -1.01 18.56
CA ASP A 172 0.09 -1.86 19.52
C ASP A 172 -0.12 -3.27 18.99
N LYS A 173 -0.54 -3.40 17.73
CA LYS A 173 -0.71 -4.72 17.09
C LYS A 173 0.59 -5.51 17.01
N LEU A 174 1.71 -4.85 16.76
CA LEU A 174 3.02 -5.49 16.70
C LEU A 174 3.54 -5.93 18.08
N THR A 175 3.10 -5.30 19.16
CA THR A 175 3.58 -5.60 20.54
C THR A 175 3.32 -7.05 20.93
N PHE A 176 2.22 -7.64 20.47
CA PHE A 176 1.79 -8.99 20.82
C PHE A 176 2.21 -10.08 19.83
N VAL A 177 2.94 -9.71 18.77
CA VAL A 177 3.38 -10.68 17.77
C VAL A 177 4.73 -11.27 18.15
N GLU A 178 4.78 -12.60 18.24
CA GLU A 178 6.01 -13.35 18.52
C GLU A 178 6.68 -13.81 17.23
N ALA A 179 8.02 -13.68 17.19
CA ALA A 179 8.81 -14.19 16.07
C ALA A 179 8.94 -15.71 16.15
N LYS A 180 8.47 -16.40 15.10
CA LYS A 180 8.58 -17.88 15.00
C LYS A 180 8.27 -18.39 13.58
N SER A 181 8.69 -19.64 13.31
CA SER A 181 8.38 -20.36 12.07
C SER A 181 9.14 -19.88 10.81
N ASN A 182 8.68 -20.35 9.66
CA ASN A 182 9.20 -20.07 8.32
C ASN A 182 8.87 -18.66 7.86
N THR A 183 9.25 -18.33 6.61
CA THR A 183 9.15 -16.99 6.05
C THR A 183 8.43 -17.04 4.70
N ALA A 184 7.27 -16.38 4.60
CA ALA A 184 6.47 -16.24 3.37
C ALA A 184 6.52 -14.78 2.88
N LEU A 185 7.72 -14.32 2.51
CA LEU A 185 8.02 -12.94 2.10
C LEU A 185 7.23 -12.53 0.85
N TYR A 186 7.25 -13.39 -0.18
CA TYR A 186 6.59 -13.05 -1.45
C TYR A 186 5.08 -13.00 -1.31
N ASP A 187 4.47 -13.89 -0.52
CA ASP A 187 3.04 -13.84 -0.19
C ASP A 187 2.70 -12.52 0.53
N ALA A 188 3.56 -12.05 1.43
CA ALA A 188 3.36 -10.80 2.16
C ALA A 188 3.47 -9.57 1.24
N CYS A 189 4.45 -9.55 0.36
CA CYS A 189 4.60 -8.49 -0.64
C CYS A 189 3.39 -8.44 -1.58
N TYR A 190 2.91 -9.61 -2.04
CA TYR A 190 1.72 -9.70 -2.91
C TYR A 190 0.48 -9.12 -2.22
N LEU A 191 0.21 -9.56 -0.99
CA LEU A 191 -0.89 -9.02 -0.17
C LEU A 191 -0.73 -7.53 0.09
N GLY A 192 0.49 -7.06 0.34
CA GLY A 192 0.82 -5.65 0.56
C GLY A 192 0.45 -4.78 -0.63
N VAL A 193 0.84 -5.17 -1.83
CA VAL A 193 0.48 -4.46 -3.07
C VAL A 193 -1.03 -4.43 -3.24
N GLU A 194 -1.71 -5.58 -3.06
CA GLU A 194 -3.17 -5.66 -3.18
C GLU A 194 -3.88 -4.70 -2.23
N LYS A 195 -3.42 -4.62 -0.98
CA LYS A 195 -4.06 -3.79 0.04
C LYS A 195 -3.79 -2.30 -0.17
N VAL A 196 -2.53 -1.91 -0.35
CA VAL A 196 -2.16 -0.49 -0.48
C VAL A 196 -2.72 0.12 -1.77
N THR A 197 -2.91 -0.66 -2.83
CA THR A 197 -3.53 -0.21 -4.08
C THR A 197 -4.98 0.25 -3.88
N ARG A 198 -5.65 -0.28 -2.86
CA ARG A 198 -7.01 0.12 -2.45
C ARG A 198 -7.03 1.24 -1.42
N GLY A 199 -5.87 1.81 -1.11
CA GLY A 199 -5.72 2.94 -0.19
C GLY A 199 -6.42 4.20 -0.69
N ALA A 200 -6.72 5.12 0.22
CA ALA A 200 -7.44 6.35 -0.08
C ALA A 200 -6.57 7.39 -0.82
N HIS A 201 -5.25 7.28 -0.69
CA HIS A 201 -4.33 8.29 -1.23
C HIS A 201 -3.71 7.84 -2.57
N PRO A 202 -3.48 8.79 -3.50
CA PRO A 202 -2.83 8.49 -4.78
C PRO A 202 -1.35 8.11 -4.63
N LYS A 203 -0.64 8.67 -3.63
CA LYS A 203 0.71 8.23 -3.28
C LYS A 203 0.60 6.94 -2.46
N ARG A 204 1.30 5.88 -2.88
CA ARG A 204 1.25 4.54 -2.28
C ARG A 204 2.64 4.01 -2.06
N ALA A 205 2.92 3.58 -0.83
CA ALA A 205 4.20 3.02 -0.47
C ALA A 205 4.04 1.72 0.33
N LEU A 206 5.00 0.82 0.16
CA LEU A 206 5.19 -0.33 1.03
C LEU A 206 6.50 -0.16 1.81
N LEU A 207 6.44 -0.39 3.10
CA LEU A 207 7.59 -0.45 3.99
C LEU A 207 7.79 -1.89 4.44
N LEU A 208 8.72 -2.60 3.81
CA LEU A 208 9.06 -3.99 4.10
C LEU A 208 10.23 -4.04 5.09
N ILE A 209 10.03 -4.70 6.20
CA ILE A 209 11.02 -4.90 7.25
C ILE A 209 11.27 -6.40 7.39
N SER A 210 12.42 -6.89 6.92
CA SER A 210 12.75 -8.33 6.84
C SER A 210 14.25 -8.53 6.65
N ASP A 211 14.74 -9.76 6.80
CA ASP A 211 16.10 -10.15 6.38
C ASP A 211 16.18 -10.61 4.91
N GLY A 212 15.05 -10.59 4.20
CA GLY A 212 14.98 -10.89 2.76
C GLY A 212 14.91 -12.36 2.41
N GLN A 213 14.84 -13.26 3.37
CA GLN A 213 14.70 -14.70 3.11
C GLN A 213 13.25 -15.07 2.78
N ASP A 214 13.07 -16.04 1.89
CA ASP A 214 11.80 -16.70 1.62
C ASP A 214 11.98 -18.21 1.55
N ASN A 215 11.12 -18.94 2.25
CA ASN A 215 11.15 -20.40 2.22
C ASN A 215 9.77 -21.06 2.31
N ASN A 216 8.69 -20.26 2.28
CA ASN A 216 7.34 -20.79 2.47
C ASN A 216 6.26 -20.06 1.65
N SER A 217 6.61 -19.18 0.73
CA SER A 217 5.64 -18.51 -0.11
C SER A 217 5.06 -19.43 -1.18
N ARG A 218 3.81 -19.15 -1.59
CA ARG A 218 3.15 -19.75 -2.75
C ARG A 218 3.50 -18.98 -4.03
N TYR A 219 3.68 -17.66 -3.92
CA TYR A 219 4.14 -16.83 -5.01
C TYR A 219 5.67 -16.93 -5.14
N THR A 220 6.14 -16.72 -6.36
CA THR A 220 7.56 -16.69 -6.69
C THR A 220 8.11 -15.26 -6.69
N PHE A 221 9.42 -15.13 -6.57
CA PHE A 221 10.11 -13.85 -6.76
C PHE A 221 9.72 -13.14 -8.07
N SER A 222 9.64 -13.90 -9.17
CA SER A 222 9.30 -13.36 -10.49
C SER A 222 7.89 -12.80 -10.56
N GLU A 223 6.93 -13.43 -9.89
CA GLU A 223 5.54 -12.95 -9.83
C GLU A 223 5.43 -11.66 -9.03
N VAL A 224 6.07 -11.58 -7.85
CA VAL A 224 6.08 -10.34 -7.04
C VAL A 224 6.81 -9.21 -7.77
N ARG A 225 7.94 -9.52 -8.38
CA ARG A 225 8.69 -8.55 -9.20
C ARG A 225 7.84 -8.00 -10.35
N ARG A 226 7.07 -8.86 -11.02
CA ARG A 226 6.15 -8.45 -12.07
C ARG A 226 5.03 -7.58 -11.51
N LEU A 227 4.40 -7.99 -10.40
CA LEU A 227 3.33 -7.23 -9.74
C LEU A 227 3.80 -5.82 -9.34
N LEU A 228 4.99 -5.68 -8.76
CA LEU A 228 5.57 -4.38 -8.41
C LEU A 228 5.81 -3.50 -9.63
N LYS A 229 6.20 -4.08 -10.77
CA LYS A 229 6.36 -3.34 -12.03
C LYS A 229 5.02 -2.87 -12.61
N GLU A 230 3.94 -3.62 -12.38
CA GLU A 230 2.59 -3.31 -12.88
C GLU A 230 1.85 -2.34 -11.96
N SER A 231 2.27 -2.22 -10.70
CA SER A 231 1.63 -1.36 -9.70
C SER A 231 2.26 0.05 -9.65
N ASP A 232 1.47 1.03 -9.20
CA ASP A 232 1.95 2.38 -8.88
C ASP A 232 2.40 2.47 -7.40
N VAL A 233 3.00 1.40 -6.88
CA VAL A 233 3.41 1.26 -5.48
C VAL A 233 4.92 1.32 -5.38
N VAL A 234 5.45 2.18 -4.52
CA VAL A 234 6.89 2.28 -4.24
C VAL A 234 7.24 1.41 -3.04
N LEU A 235 8.17 0.47 -3.20
CA LEU A 235 8.62 -0.41 -2.12
C LEU A 235 9.92 0.08 -1.51
N TYR A 236 9.89 0.36 -0.22
CA TYR A 236 11.07 0.57 0.62
C TYR A 236 11.34 -0.67 1.45
N SER A 237 12.54 -1.22 1.36
CA SER A 237 12.94 -2.38 2.17
C SER A 237 13.97 -2.00 3.19
N VAL A 238 13.77 -2.44 4.43
CA VAL A 238 14.73 -2.31 5.53
C VAL A 238 15.20 -3.71 5.90
N GLY A 239 16.41 -4.04 5.45
CA GLY A 239 17.01 -5.34 5.67
C GLY A 239 17.65 -5.42 7.06
N ILE A 240 17.10 -6.26 7.95
CA ILE A 240 17.61 -6.48 9.29
C ILE A 240 18.49 -7.73 9.31
N LEU A 241 19.72 -7.54 8.90
CA LEU A 241 20.68 -8.65 8.82
C LEU A 241 21.15 -9.12 10.22
N GLY A 242 21.39 -10.41 10.33
CA GLY A 242 21.94 -10.96 11.57
C GLY A 242 23.37 -10.50 11.80
N GLY A 243 23.66 -9.98 13.00
CA GLY A 243 24.99 -9.47 13.36
C GLY A 243 26.15 -10.48 13.28
N ASN A 244 25.87 -11.76 13.05
CA ASN A 244 26.88 -12.81 13.09
C ASN A 244 27.46 -13.18 11.71
N ASP A 245 26.83 -12.82 10.60
CA ASP A 245 27.43 -13.05 9.28
C ASP A 245 26.74 -12.25 8.14
N PRO A 246 27.02 -10.93 7.99
CA PRO A 246 26.55 -10.16 6.83
C PRO A 246 27.10 -10.66 5.49
N GLY A 247 28.20 -11.44 5.54
CA GLY A 247 28.86 -12.04 4.39
C GLY A 247 28.41 -13.47 4.09
N SER A 248 27.45 -14.02 4.82
CA SER A 248 26.90 -15.33 4.50
C SER A 248 26.18 -15.32 3.15
N SER A 249 26.20 -16.45 2.45
CA SER A 249 25.50 -16.60 1.18
C SER A 249 24.00 -16.27 1.28
N LEU A 250 23.36 -16.68 2.37
CA LEU A 250 21.95 -16.38 2.65
C LEU A 250 21.71 -14.88 2.90
N GLY A 251 22.61 -14.22 3.63
CA GLY A 251 22.53 -12.78 3.86
C GLY A 251 22.68 -11.98 2.56
N MET A 252 23.63 -12.36 1.71
CA MET A 252 23.81 -11.72 0.39
C MET A 252 22.63 -11.96 -0.56
N GLU A 253 22.04 -13.16 -0.54
CA GLU A 253 20.85 -13.47 -1.33
C GLU A 253 19.65 -12.64 -0.86
N GLY A 254 19.38 -12.57 0.44
CA GLY A 254 18.32 -11.74 1.01
C GLY A 254 18.48 -10.27 0.65
N GLN A 255 19.72 -9.73 0.73
CA GLN A 255 20.00 -8.35 0.30
C GLN A 255 19.68 -8.15 -1.17
N ALA A 256 20.11 -9.05 -2.05
CA ALA A 256 19.87 -8.95 -3.49
C ALA A 256 18.37 -8.97 -3.83
N ILE A 257 17.59 -9.80 -3.13
CA ILE A 257 16.13 -9.87 -3.27
C ILE A 257 15.49 -8.53 -2.88
N LEU A 258 15.84 -7.99 -1.70
CA LEU A 258 15.29 -6.73 -1.21
C LEU A 258 15.68 -5.56 -2.12
N ASP A 259 16.93 -5.51 -2.57
CA ASP A 259 17.42 -4.49 -3.51
C ASP A 259 16.65 -4.53 -4.84
N GLU A 260 16.51 -5.71 -5.44
CA GLU A 260 15.84 -5.83 -6.74
C GLU A 260 14.34 -5.51 -6.64
N LEU A 261 13.63 -6.03 -5.63
CA LEU A 261 12.19 -5.74 -5.46
C LEU A 261 11.95 -4.25 -5.21
N SER A 262 12.80 -3.59 -4.41
CA SER A 262 12.70 -2.15 -4.19
C SER A 262 13.01 -1.36 -5.45
N ALA A 263 14.10 -1.67 -6.14
CA ALA A 263 14.54 -0.93 -7.33
C ALA A 263 13.53 -0.96 -8.47
N VAL A 264 12.88 -2.11 -8.73
CA VAL A 264 11.90 -2.23 -9.82
C VAL A 264 10.63 -1.41 -9.59
N SER A 265 10.31 -1.10 -8.34
CA SER A 265 9.18 -0.24 -7.94
C SER A 265 9.52 1.26 -7.96
N GLY A 266 10.78 1.63 -8.14
CA GLY A 266 11.29 3.00 -7.98
C GLY A 266 11.64 3.37 -6.52
N GLY A 267 11.61 2.40 -5.62
CA GLY A 267 12.03 2.53 -4.23
C GLY A 267 13.50 2.20 -3.98
N LYS A 268 13.83 1.88 -2.74
CA LYS A 268 15.21 1.58 -2.32
C LYS A 268 15.23 0.61 -1.15
N ALA A 269 16.20 -0.30 -1.15
CA ALA A 269 16.53 -1.10 0.03
C ALA A 269 17.65 -0.43 0.86
N PHE A 270 17.63 -0.69 2.16
CA PHE A 270 18.55 -0.17 3.13
C PHE A 270 18.95 -1.27 4.11
N PHE A 271 20.20 -1.25 4.54
CA PHE A 271 20.76 -2.28 5.41
C PHE A 271 21.50 -1.63 6.58
N PRO A 272 20.77 -1.10 7.59
CA PRO A 272 21.38 -0.46 8.74
C PRO A 272 22.13 -1.48 9.61
N ASN A 273 23.36 -1.13 10.05
CA ASN A 273 24.19 -1.97 10.90
C ASN A 273 23.97 -1.67 12.39
N THR A 274 23.51 -0.47 12.72
CA THR A 274 23.29 -0.01 14.09
C THR A 274 21.86 0.44 14.32
N ALA A 275 21.44 0.53 15.58
CA ALA A 275 20.13 1.06 15.95
C ALA A 275 20.00 2.56 15.56
N ALA A 276 21.06 3.32 15.73
CA ALA A 276 21.07 4.74 15.36
C ALA A 276 20.88 4.92 13.84
N GLU A 277 21.61 4.16 13.02
CA GLU A 277 21.42 4.15 11.57
C GLU A 277 19.98 3.75 11.17
N MET A 278 19.36 2.82 11.92
CA MET A 278 18.00 2.40 11.69
C MET A 278 17.00 3.52 11.98
N ASP A 279 17.14 4.23 13.10
CA ASP A 279 16.30 5.37 13.47
C ASP A 279 16.37 6.48 12.41
N GLU A 280 17.60 6.89 12.02
CA GLU A 280 17.83 7.90 10.98
C GLU A 280 17.25 7.48 9.63
N LEU A 281 17.31 6.21 9.33
CA LEU A 281 16.78 5.65 8.09
C LEU A 281 15.26 5.76 7.99
N PHE A 282 14.55 5.38 9.04
CA PHE A 282 13.08 5.44 9.05
C PHE A 282 12.57 6.88 8.96
N GLU A 283 13.23 7.80 9.66
CA GLU A 283 12.97 9.24 9.51
C GLU A 283 13.21 9.71 8.06
N ARG A 284 14.31 9.29 7.43
CA ARG A 284 14.59 9.60 6.02
C ARG A 284 13.55 9.05 5.06
N ILE A 285 13.03 7.83 5.28
CA ILE A 285 11.97 7.27 4.43
C ILE A 285 10.70 8.11 4.58
N ALA A 286 10.31 8.48 5.80
CA ALA A 286 9.15 9.33 6.03
C ALA A 286 9.30 10.68 5.34
N LEU A 287 10.46 11.34 5.46
CA LEU A 287 10.77 12.59 4.77
C LEU A 287 10.78 12.42 3.25
N GLU A 288 11.29 11.30 2.73
CA GLU A 288 11.27 11.04 1.30
C GLU A 288 9.85 10.99 0.75
N LEU A 289 8.94 10.27 1.42
CA LEU A 289 7.54 10.16 1.00
C LEU A 289 6.85 11.53 0.89
N ARG A 290 7.25 12.49 1.72
CA ARG A 290 6.73 13.87 1.69
C ARG A 290 7.28 14.69 0.53
N HIS A 291 8.52 14.43 0.09
CA HIS A 291 9.23 15.22 -0.94
C HIS A 291 9.19 14.60 -2.34
N GLN A 292 8.28 13.66 -2.59
CA GLN A 292 8.11 13.01 -3.88
C GLN A 292 7.24 13.85 -4.81
N TYR A 293 7.69 13.98 -6.06
CA TYR A 293 6.88 14.53 -7.14
C TYR A 293 5.91 13.46 -7.66
N ALA A 294 4.68 13.84 -7.90
CA ALA A 294 3.70 13.06 -8.64
C ALA A 294 3.58 13.64 -10.06
N ILE A 295 3.93 12.85 -11.07
CA ILE A 295 3.93 13.29 -12.46
C ILE A 295 3.05 12.36 -13.28
N GLY A 296 2.12 12.92 -14.07
CA GLY A 296 1.21 12.16 -14.91
C GLY A 296 1.29 12.59 -16.37
N TYR A 297 1.20 11.62 -17.29
CA TYR A 297 1.13 11.85 -18.73
C TYR A 297 0.18 10.86 -19.39
N ARG A 298 -0.36 11.20 -20.58
CA ARG A 298 -1.03 10.23 -21.44
C ARG A 298 -0.12 9.86 -22.60
N PRO A 299 0.10 8.54 -22.80
CA PRO A 299 0.92 8.08 -23.91
C PRO A 299 0.37 8.53 -25.26
N LYS A 300 1.17 9.20 -26.08
CA LYS A 300 0.79 9.64 -27.44
C LYS A 300 0.35 8.51 -28.36
N ASN A 301 0.87 7.31 -28.13
CA ASN A 301 0.61 6.12 -28.92
C ASN A 301 0.24 4.94 -27.99
N PHE A 302 -0.74 5.14 -27.13
CA PHE A 302 -1.17 4.09 -26.20
C PHE A 302 -1.57 2.82 -26.97
N LYS A 303 -0.94 1.71 -26.63
CA LYS A 303 -1.26 0.38 -27.14
C LYS A 303 -1.47 -0.54 -25.98
N ASN A 304 -2.67 -1.07 -25.89
CA ASN A 304 -3.00 -2.12 -24.93
C ASN A 304 -2.53 -3.47 -25.47
N ASP A 305 -1.22 -3.68 -25.52
CA ASP A 305 -0.61 -4.86 -26.12
C ASP A 305 0.00 -5.84 -25.10
N GLY A 306 -0.16 -5.56 -23.81
CA GLY A 306 0.38 -6.36 -22.72
C GLY A 306 1.92 -6.33 -22.66
N LYS A 307 2.57 -5.44 -23.39
CA LYS A 307 4.02 -5.36 -23.43
C LYS A 307 4.58 -4.40 -22.40
N TRP A 308 5.86 -4.55 -22.14
CA TRP A 308 6.63 -3.65 -21.32
C TRP A 308 6.98 -2.37 -22.07
N HIS A 309 6.57 -1.20 -21.55
CA HIS A 309 6.93 0.12 -22.02
C HIS A 309 7.97 0.72 -21.09
N LYS A 310 9.16 1.03 -21.67
CA LYS A 310 10.27 1.58 -20.90
C LYS A 310 10.07 3.07 -20.63
N LEU A 311 10.14 3.47 -19.37
CA LEU A 311 10.08 4.86 -18.94
C LEU A 311 11.45 5.40 -18.60
N LYS A 312 11.65 6.67 -18.90
CA LYS A 312 12.83 7.42 -18.47
C LYS A 312 12.43 8.85 -18.15
N VAL A 313 12.57 9.22 -16.90
CA VAL A 313 12.44 10.61 -16.47
C VAL A 313 13.81 11.29 -16.48
N LYS A 314 13.87 12.52 -16.93
CA LYS A 314 15.06 13.38 -16.85
C LYS A 314 14.71 14.65 -16.09
N VAL A 315 15.64 15.14 -15.29
CA VAL A 315 15.54 16.43 -14.59
C VAL A 315 16.69 17.32 -15.05
N THR A 316 16.38 18.57 -15.35
CA THR A 316 17.35 19.59 -15.66
C THR A 316 17.47 20.52 -14.46
N PRO A 317 18.64 20.56 -13.78
CA PRO A 317 18.78 21.41 -12.59
C PRO A 317 18.64 22.88 -12.98
N PRO A 318 17.87 23.68 -12.20
CA PRO A 318 17.91 25.13 -12.31
C PRO A 318 19.32 25.70 -12.10
N ARG A 319 19.56 26.92 -12.60
CA ARG A 319 20.85 27.59 -12.39
C ARG A 319 21.18 27.72 -10.90
N GLY A 320 22.39 27.29 -10.53
CA GLY A 320 22.87 27.34 -9.14
C GLY A 320 22.67 26.07 -8.34
N LEU A 321 21.89 25.09 -8.82
CA LEU A 321 21.81 23.78 -8.19
C LEU A 321 22.90 22.83 -8.72
N PRO A 322 23.41 21.92 -7.85
CA PRO A 322 24.36 20.91 -8.27
C PRO A 322 23.67 19.89 -9.19
N ARG A 323 24.45 18.89 -9.64
CA ARG A 323 23.89 17.74 -10.35
C ARG A 323 22.81 17.06 -9.51
N LEU A 324 21.68 16.76 -10.13
CA LEU A 324 20.55 16.06 -9.51
C LEU A 324 20.53 14.59 -9.93
N PHE A 325 20.12 13.74 -9.00
CA PHE A 325 19.84 12.33 -9.21
C PHE A 325 18.35 12.11 -9.09
N LEU A 326 17.85 11.23 -9.95
CA LEU A 326 16.41 10.97 -10.03
C LEU A 326 16.18 9.48 -9.88
N ARG A 327 15.14 9.12 -9.12
CA ARG A 327 14.65 7.76 -8.97
C ARG A 327 13.15 7.72 -9.24
N SER A 328 12.75 6.77 -10.06
CA SER A 328 11.36 6.45 -10.42
C SER A 328 11.29 5.03 -10.95
N ARG A 329 10.11 4.47 -11.14
CA ARG A 329 9.98 3.19 -11.85
C ARG A 329 10.49 3.31 -13.29
N GLU A 330 11.01 2.20 -13.82
CA GLU A 330 11.66 2.16 -15.15
C GLU A 330 10.71 1.85 -16.31
N GLY A 331 9.44 1.55 -16.01
CA GLY A 331 8.46 1.20 -17.03
C GLY A 331 7.17 0.65 -16.43
N TYR A 332 6.27 0.19 -17.30
CA TYR A 332 5.01 -0.44 -16.95
C TYR A 332 4.59 -1.44 -18.03
N TYR A 333 3.68 -2.35 -17.70
CA TYR A 333 3.01 -3.20 -18.67
C TYR A 333 1.70 -2.55 -19.12
N ALA A 334 1.51 -2.37 -20.42
CA ALA A 334 0.29 -1.80 -20.98
C ALA A 334 -0.84 -2.85 -20.95
N ILE A 335 -1.46 -3.03 -19.80
CA ILE A 335 -2.58 -3.96 -19.61
C ILE A 335 -3.83 -3.12 -19.40
N THR A 336 -4.87 -3.30 -20.24
CA THR A 336 -6.20 -2.86 -19.86
C THR A 336 -6.71 -3.81 -18.80
N ASN A 337 -7.11 -3.28 -17.65
CA ASN A 337 -7.94 -4.04 -16.73
C ASN A 337 -9.19 -4.51 -17.49
N PRO A 338 -9.46 -5.81 -17.59
CA PRO A 338 -10.77 -6.26 -18.04
C PRO A 338 -11.80 -5.74 -17.03
N ARG A 339 -12.78 -5.04 -17.53
CA ARG A 339 -13.94 -4.53 -16.76
C ARG A 339 -14.76 -5.67 -16.18
#